data_2a5a62d01e6152868d939831dbeab0d1
#
_entry.id   2a5a62d01e6152868d939831dbeab0d1
#
_cell.length_a   1.000
_cell.length_b   1.000
_cell.length_c   1.000
_cell.angle_alpha   90.00
_cell.angle_beta   90.00
_cell.angle_gamma   90.00
#
_symmetry.space_group_name_H-M   'P 1'
#
loop_
_entity.id
_entity.type
_entity.pdbx_description
1 polymer ?
#
loop_
_entity_poly.entity_id
_entity_poly.type
_entity_poly.pdbx_seq_one_letter_code
_entity_poly.pdbx_strand_id
1 'polypeptide(L)'
;AEVLLDAVSDVTGVPESFSATWPGARAMETWTYKIGSEFLDAFGRPNSSSDPPCERDTKGAIVQALHLMHAENLNSKIVHEKGLARKLADGKQTPTEIAETIYLATLSRRPTQAERAEVEKFFETIKDNKDARRTATEDFIWAIINSAEFIFNH
;
A
#
# COMPACT_ATOMS: atom_id res chain seq x y z
N ALA A 1 -9.73 0.91 -8.85
CA ALA A 1 -9.50 -0.18 -7.88
C ALA A 1 -8.25 -0.97 -8.26
N GLU A 2 -8.18 -1.49 -9.47
CA GLU A 2 -7.07 -2.35 -9.92
C GLU A 2 -5.73 -1.62 -9.91
N VAL A 3 -5.69 -0.38 -10.40
CA VAL A 3 -4.50 0.46 -10.39
C VAL A 3 -4.01 0.71 -8.96
N LEU A 4 -4.93 1.00 -8.03
CA LEU A 4 -4.58 1.23 -6.63
C LEU A 4 -4.03 -0.04 -5.96
N LEU A 5 -4.62 -1.22 -6.24
CA LEU A 5 -4.12 -2.49 -5.72
C LEU A 5 -2.73 -2.84 -6.26
N ASP A 6 -2.51 -2.59 -7.55
CA ASP A 6 -1.20 -2.76 -8.16
C ASP A 6 -0.17 -1.78 -7.58
N ALA A 7 -0.55 -0.50 -7.37
CA ALA A 7 0.31 0.48 -6.73
C ALA A 7 0.70 0.06 -5.30
N VAL A 8 -0.24 -0.44 -4.51
CA VAL A 8 0.04 -1.00 -3.17
C VAL A 8 1.02 -2.18 -3.25
N SER A 9 0.83 -3.07 -4.23
CA SER A 9 1.71 -4.22 -4.43
C SER A 9 3.13 -3.79 -4.84
N ASP A 10 3.25 -2.80 -5.71
CA ASP A 10 4.53 -2.23 -6.15
C ASP A 10 5.25 -1.54 -4.98
N VAL A 11 4.54 -0.71 -4.21
CA VAL A 11 5.09 0.02 -3.05
C VAL A 11 5.56 -0.93 -1.97
N THR A 12 4.75 -1.94 -1.62
CA THR A 12 5.12 -2.90 -0.57
C THR A 12 6.17 -3.91 -1.03
N GLY A 13 6.33 -4.08 -2.36
CA GLY A 13 7.17 -5.11 -2.96
C GLY A 13 6.62 -6.53 -2.78
N VAL A 14 5.32 -6.64 -2.48
CA VAL A 14 4.62 -7.91 -2.25
C VAL A 14 3.46 -8.04 -3.24
N PRO A 15 3.60 -8.88 -4.28
CA PRO A 15 2.56 -9.09 -5.27
C PRO A 15 1.25 -9.57 -4.65
N GLU A 16 0.13 -9.24 -5.30
CA GLU A 16 -1.15 -9.87 -4.98
C GLU A 16 -1.18 -11.31 -5.52
N SER A 17 -1.99 -12.14 -4.88
CA SER A 17 -2.20 -13.51 -5.32
C SER A 17 -3.66 -13.72 -5.69
N PHE A 18 -3.93 -13.90 -6.97
CA PHE A 18 -5.26 -14.16 -7.47
C PHE A 18 -5.43 -15.63 -7.80
N SER A 19 -6.59 -16.19 -7.44
CA SER A 19 -6.96 -17.54 -7.88
C SER A 19 -7.12 -17.58 -9.41
N ALA A 20 -6.71 -18.68 -10.04
CA ALA A 20 -6.84 -18.88 -11.48
C ALA A 20 -6.06 -17.87 -12.37
N THR A 21 -4.96 -17.31 -11.86
CA THR A 21 -3.98 -16.52 -12.62
C THR A 21 -2.58 -17.12 -12.46
N TRP A 22 -1.64 -16.62 -13.26
CA TRP A 22 -0.22 -16.97 -13.08
C TRP A 22 0.37 -16.26 -11.85
N PRO A 23 1.39 -16.84 -11.22
CA PRO A 23 2.06 -16.20 -10.08
C PRO A 23 2.61 -14.82 -10.44
N GLY A 24 2.29 -13.82 -9.61
CA GLY A 24 2.72 -12.43 -9.81
C GLY A 24 1.90 -11.64 -10.83
N ALA A 25 0.74 -12.15 -11.26
CA ALA A 25 -0.19 -11.39 -12.10
C ALA A 25 -0.63 -10.10 -11.39
N ARG A 26 -0.70 -9.02 -12.14
CA ARG A 26 -1.20 -7.72 -11.65
C ARG A 26 -2.73 -7.73 -11.66
N ALA A 27 -3.33 -6.87 -10.81
CA ALA A 27 -4.77 -6.72 -10.78
C ALA A 27 -5.34 -6.25 -12.13
N MET A 28 -4.60 -5.37 -12.81
CA MET A 28 -4.98 -4.90 -14.17
C MET A 28 -4.88 -5.98 -15.26
N GLU A 29 -4.15 -7.06 -15.01
CA GLU A 29 -4.00 -8.17 -15.96
C GLU A 29 -5.05 -9.25 -15.77
N THR A 30 -5.91 -9.11 -14.77
CA THR A 30 -6.98 -10.10 -14.54
C THR A 30 -8.00 -10.04 -15.66
N TRP A 31 -8.19 -11.16 -16.32
CA TRP A 31 -9.07 -11.29 -17.50
C TRP A 31 -10.56 -11.36 -17.15
N THR A 32 -10.91 -11.46 -15.88
CA THR A 32 -12.29 -11.57 -15.43
C THR A 32 -12.50 -10.87 -14.09
N TYR A 33 -13.65 -10.18 -13.97
CA TYR A 33 -14.11 -9.58 -12.70
C TYR A 33 -14.59 -10.61 -11.67
N LYS A 34 -14.72 -11.89 -12.06
CA LYS A 34 -15.19 -13.00 -11.19
C LYS A 34 -14.12 -13.55 -10.25
N ILE A 35 -12.87 -13.09 -10.36
CA ILE A 35 -11.81 -13.46 -9.42
C ILE A 35 -12.05 -12.81 -8.06
N GLY A 36 -12.08 -13.58 -6.97
CA GLY A 36 -12.31 -13.08 -5.62
C GLY A 36 -11.19 -12.11 -5.20
N SER A 37 -11.57 -10.92 -4.73
CA SER A 37 -10.67 -9.95 -4.11
C SER A 37 -11.48 -8.99 -3.25
N GLU A 38 -11.32 -9.10 -1.94
CA GLU A 38 -12.00 -8.20 -0.99
C GLU A 38 -11.64 -6.73 -1.23
N PHE A 39 -10.39 -6.47 -1.60
CA PHE A 39 -9.95 -5.12 -1.95
C PHE A 39 -10.69 -4.57 -3.17
N LEU A 40 -10.71 -5.30 -4.28
CA LEU A 40 -11.39 -4.86 -5.49
C LEU A 40 -12.90 -4.70 -5.30
N ASP A 41 -13.50 -5.57 -4.49
CA ASP A 41 -14.93 -5.51 -4.15
C ASP A 41 -15.25 -4.27 -3.30
N ALA A 42 -14.41 -3.95 -2.29
CA ALA A 42 -14.55 -2.74 -1.48
C ALA A 42 -14.38 -1.46 -2.31
N PHE A 43 -13.55 -1.50 -3.36
CA PHE A 43 -13.30 -0.37 -4.25
C PHE A 43 -14.21 -0.32 -5.48
N GLY A 44 -15.38 -0.96 -5.40
CA GLY A 44 -16.47 -0.79 -6.38
C GLY A 44 -16.26 -1.55 -7.68
N ARG A 45 -15.52 -2.67 -7.67
CA ARG A 45 -15.51 -3.57 -8.82
C ARG A 45 -16.93 -4.07 -9.10
N PRO A 46 -17.31 -4.29 -10.39
CA PRO A 46 -18.60 -4.88 -10.72
C PRO A 46 -18.86 -6.18 -9.97
N ASN A 47 -20.09 -6.40 -9.52
CA ASN A 47 -20.45 -7.57 -8.74
C ASN A 47 -20.17 -8.86 -9.54
N SER A 48 -19.42 -9.77 -8.94
CA SER A 48 -19.01 -11.04 -9.55
C SER A 48 -20.19 -11.98 -9.84
N SER A 49 -21.34 -11.77 -9.21
CA SER A 49 -22.57 -12.56 -9.43
C SER A 49 -23.48 -11.99 -10.54
N SER A 50 -23.19 -10.80 -11.08
CA SER A 50 -23.97 -10.17 -12.12
C SER A 50 -23.45 -10.54 -13.51
N ASP A 51 -24.36 -10.91 -14.42
CA ASP A 51 -24.04 -11.17 -15.81
C ASP A 51 -25.14 -10.59 -16.71
N PRO A 52 -24.92 -9.53 -17.47
CA PRO A 52 -23.70 -8.76 -17.63
C PRO A 52 -23.30 -7.95 -16.38
N PRO A 53 -22.00 -7.58 -16.24
CA PRO A 53 -21.55 -6.80 -15.11
C PRO A 53 -22.21 -5.42 -15.10
N CYS A 54 -22.77 -5.04 -13.94
CA CYS A 54 -23.32 -3.71 -13.74
C CYS A 54 -22.20 -2.66 -13.61
N GLU A 55 -22.58 -1.38 -13.68
CA GLU A 55 -21.64 -0.27 -13.48
C GLU A 55 -20.92 -0.38 -12.15
N ARG A 56 -19.69 0.17 -12.11
CA ARG A 56 -18.91 0.29 -10.88
C ARG A 56 -19.67 1.13 -9.85
N ASP A 57 -19.71 0.66 -8.61
CA ASP A 57 -20.32 1.44 -7.53
C ASP A 57 -19.32 2.51 -7.05
N THR A 58 -19.70 3.78 -7.18
CA THR A 58 -18.91 4.93 -6.76
C THR A 58 -19.29 5.44 -5.36
N LYS A 59 -20.25 4.80 -4.70
CA LYS A 59 -20.84 5.30 -3.44
C LYS A 59 -20.08 4.94 -2.16
N GLY A 60 -18.89 4.40 -2.27
CA GLY A 60 -18.20 3.75 -1.15
C GLY A 60 -17.03 4.50 -0.50
N ALA A 61 -16.87 5.82 -0.65
CA ALA A 61 -15.65 6.52 -0.20
C ALA A 61 -15.28 6.27 1.28
N ILE A 62 -16.26 6.24 2.18
CA ILE A 62 -16.02 5.96 3.62
C ILE A 62 -15.64 4.49 3.82
N VAL A 63 -16.34 3.56 3.16
CA VAL A 63 -16.05 2.12 3.24
C VAL A 63 -14.66 1.83 2.67
N GLN A 64 -14.28 2.49 1.58
CA GLN A 64 -12.97 2.38 0.95
C GLN A 64 -11.84 2.86 1.88
N ALA A 65 -12.02 4.03 2.53
CA ALA A 65 -11.07 4.54 3.48
C ALA A 65 -10.92 3.60 4.71
N LEU A 66 -12.04 3.12 5.26
CA LEU A 66 -12.03 2.16 6.37
C LEU A 66 -11.38 0.83 5.96
N HIS A 67 -11.60 0.36 4.73
CA HIS A 67 -10.98 -0.85 4.22
C HIS A 67 -9.45 -0.70 4.16
N LEU A 68 -8.94 0.41 3.63
CA LEU A 68 -7.50 0.67 3.62
C LEU A 68 -6.90 0.71 5.02
N MET A 69 -7.59 1.33 5.97
CA MET A 69 -7.10 1.43 7.35
C MET A 69 -7.06 0.09 8.10
N HIS A 70 -7.95 -0.84 7.79
CA HIS A 70 -8.16 -2.08 8.55
C HIS A 70 -7.95 -3.38 7.75
N ALA A 71 -7.62 -3.30 6.47
CA ALA A 71 -7.45 -4.49 5.63
C ALA A 71 -6.25 -5.34 6.10
N GLU A 72 -6.54 -6.55 6.56
CA GLU A 72 -5.48 -7.51 6.94
C GLU A 72 -4.52 -7.78 5.79
N ASN A 73 -5.03 -7.81 4.57
CA ASN A 73 -4.22 -8.01 3.38
C ASN A 73 -3.21 -6.86 3.18
N LEU A 74 -3.61 -5.59 3.32
CA LEU A 74 -2.70 -4.46 3.25
C LEU A 74 -1.64 -4.52 4.35
N ASN A 75 -2.07 -4.76 5.58
CA ASN A 75 -1.15 -4.86 6.71
C ASN A 75 -0.16 -6.02 6.53
N SER A 76 -0.63 -7.19 6.07
CA SER A 76 0.26 -8.34 5.80
C SER A 76 1.31 -8.06 4.73
N LYS A 77 0.99 -7.25 3.72
CA LYS A 77 1.95 -6.80 2.71
C LYS A 77 2.99 -5.84 3.29
N ILE A 78 2.56 -4.89 4.12
CA ILE A 78 3.47 -3.91 4.75
C ILE A 78 4.48 -4.61 5.68
N VAL A 79 4.02 -5.54 6.53
CA VAL A 79 4.87 -6.23 7.50
C VAL A 79 5.61 -7.45 6.91
N HIS A 80 5.46 -7.72 5.63
CA HIS A 80 6.02 -8.91 4.99
C HIS A 80 7.54 -8.96 5.06
N GLU A 81 8.11 -10.12 5.40
CA GLU A 81 9.56 -10.31 5.59
C GLU A 81 10.42 -9.95 4.36
N LYS A 82 9.86 -10.04 3.16
CA LYS A 82 10.54 -9.66 1.90
C LYS A 82 10.08 -8.30 1.38
N GLY A 83 9.23 -7.61 2.12
CA GLY A 83 8.66 -6.32 1.75
C GLY A 83 9.65 -5.16 1.82
N LEU A 84 9.22 -4.00 1.33
CA LEU A 84 10.01 -2.78 1.32
C LEU A 84 10.35 -2.32 2.75
N ALA A 85 9.38 -2.34 3.67
CA ALA A 85 9.59 -1.92 5.05
C ALA A 85 10.75 -2.69 5.70
N ARG A 86 10.77 -4.01 5.54
CA ARG A 86 11.84 -4.86 6.09
C ARG A 86 13.19 -4.53 5.48
N LYS A 87 13.26 -4.38 4.17
CA LYS A 87 14.51 -4.04 3.46
C LYS A 87 15.10 -2.72 3.92
N LEU A 88 14.24 -1.70 4.12
CA LEU A 88 14.67 -0.38 4.59
C LEU A 88 15.07 -0.40 6.07
N ALA A 89 14.34 -1.12 6.90
CA ALA A 89 14.63 -1.22 8.33
C ALA A 89 15.94 -1.96 8.63
N ASP A 90 16.22 -3.04 7.90
CA ASP A 90 17.47 -3.81 8.03
C ASP A 90 18.67 -3.13 7.36
N GLY A 91 18.42 -2.14 6.51
CA GLY A 91 19.46 -1.37 5.83
C GLY A 91 20.19 -0.39 6.75
N LYS A 92 21.19 0.27 6.18
CA LYS A 92 22.00 1.30 6.88
C LYS A 92 21.54 2.73 6.54
N GLN A 93 20.38 2.87 5.86
CA GLN A 93 19.87 4.16 5.45
C GLN A 93 19.53 5.03 6.65
N THR A 94 19.77 6.32 6.50
CA THR A 94 19.30 7.35 7.44
C THR A 94 17.78 7.49 7.36
N PRO A 95 17.10 8.05 8.39
CA PRO A 95 15.68 8.35 8.33
C PRO A 95 15.28 9.18 7.10
N THR A 96 16.10 10.14 6.72
CA THR A 96 15.90 10.97 5.53
C THR A 96 15.94 10.16 4.25
N GLU A 97 16.88 9.22 4.11
CA GLU A 97 16.99 8.32 2.95
C GLU A 97 15.82 7.33 2.89
N ILE A 98 15.35 6.84 4.05
CA ILE A 98 14.13 6.02 4.14
C ILE A 98 12.93 6.83 3.66
N ALA A 99 12.76 8.06 4.15
CA ALA A 99 11.69 8.95 3.71
C ALA A 99 11.74 9.18 2.20
N GLU A 100 12.91 9.53 1.66
CA GLU A 100 13.06 9.77 0.23
C GLU A 100 12.69 8.54 -0.60
N THR A 101 13.13 7.36 -0.19
CA THR A 101 12.80 6.09 -0.86
C THR A 101 11.30 5.83 -0.85
N ILE A 102 10.64 5.99 0.30
CA ILE A 102 9.20 5.76 0.43
C ILE A 102 8.40 6.79 -0.37
N TYR A 103 8.73 8.08 -0.29
CA TYR A 103 8.04 9.13 -1.06
C TYR A 103 8.18 8.92 -2.57
N LEU A 104 9.35 8.54 -3.05
CA LEU A 104 9.56 8.24 -4.47
C LEU A 104 8.76 7.01 -4.91
N ALA A 105 8.72 5.96 -4.08
CA ALA A 105 7.99 4.74 -4.40
C ALA A 105 6.46 4.93 -4.36
N THR A 106 5.96 5.77 -3.45
CA THR A 106 4.52 5.95 -3.22
C THR A 106 3.93 7.12 -3.99
N LEU A 107 4.60 8.27 -3.97
CA LEU A 107 4.06 9.55 -4.47
C LEU A 107 4.81 10.08 -5.71
N SER A 108 5.81 9.34 -6.19
CA SER A 108 6.64 9.71 -7.36
C SER A 108 7.30 11.10 -7.23
N ARG A 109 7.46 11.61 -6.00
CA ARG A 109 8.11 12.87 -5.68
C ARG A 109 9.04 12.73 -4.47
N ARG A 110 9.92 13.68 -4.31
CA ARG A 110 10.73 13.78 -3.09
C ARG A 110 9.94 14.46 -1.97
N PRO A 111 10.20 14.10 -0.70
CA PRO A 111 9.64 14.82 0.43
C PRO A 111 10.12 16.27 0.46
N THR A 112 9.25 17.18 0.84
CA THR A 112 9.59 18.57 1.11
C THR A 112 10.50 18.70 2.34
N GLN A 113 11.08 19.87 2.55
CA GLN A 113 11.91 20.11 3.74
C GLN A 113 11.13 19.93 5.05
N ALA A 114 9.87 20.35 5.09
CA ALA A 114 9.00 20.17 6.26
C ALA A 114 8.72 18.69 6.54
N GLU A 115 8.35 17.92 5.50
CA GLU A 115 8.11 16.48 5.60
C GLU A 115 9.35 15.71 6.06
N ARG A 116 10.54 16.08 5.57
CA ARG A 116 11.81 15.48 6.03
C ARG A 116 12.04 15.74 7.51
N ALA A 117 11.84 16.97 7.97
CA ALA A 117 12.02 17.33 9.38
C ALA A 117 11.04 16.57 10.30
N GLU A 118 9.80 16.35 9.85
CA GLU A 118 8.82 15.56 10.61
C GLU A 118 9.22 14.08 10.69
N VAL A 119 9.69 13.51 9.58
CA VAL A 119 10.16 12.11 9.57
C VAL A 119 11.40 11.94 10.44
N GLU A 120 12.37 12.84 10.37
CA GLU A 120 13.55 12.82 11.25
C GLU A 120 13.13 12.85 12.72
N LYS A 121 12.25 13.78 13.09
CA LYS A 121 11.71 13.87 14.44
C LYS A 121 10.97 12.62 14.88
N PHE A 122 10.19 12.00 13.99
CA PHE A 122 9.50 10.75 14.26
C PHE A 122 10.50 9.63 14.58
N PHE A 123 11.54 9.45 13.76
CA PHE A 123 12.55 8.43 13.98
C PHE A 123 13.45 8.72 15.21
N GLU A 124 13.67 9.98 15.57
CA GLU A 124 14.39 10.35 16.81
C GLU A 124 13.69 9.88 18.10
N THR A 125 12.37 9.77 18.06
CA THR A 125 11.60 9.27 19.22
C THR A 125 11.72 7.76 19.43
N ILE A 126 12.29 7.05 18.45
CA ILE A 126 12.33 5.61 18.42
C ILE A 126 13.63 5.14 19.06
N LYS A 127 13.52 4.16 19.98
CA LYS A 127 14.68 3.54 20.59
C LYS A 127 15.56 2.87 19.53
N ASP A 128 16.86 2.98 19.68
CA ASP A 128 17.83 2.39 18.77
C ASP A 128 17.87 0.86 18.92
N ASN A 129 16.82 0.22 18.42
CA ASN A 129 16.75 -1.23 18.24
C ASN A 129 16.08 -1.57 16.90
N LYS A 130 16.43 -2.73 16.35
CA LYS A 130 15.98 -3.15 15.02
C LYS A 130 14.45 -3.31 14.92
N ASP A 131 13.82 -3.81 15.97
CA ASP A 131 12.39 -4.05 15.98
C ASP A 131 11.62 -2.73 16.01
N ALA A 132 12.05 -1.76 16.81
CA ALA A 132 11.45 -0.43 16.85
C ALA A 132 11.63 0.30 15.52
N ARG A 133 12.82 0.21 14.89
CA ARG A 133 13.06 0.78 13.57
C ARG A 133 12.19 0.15 12.49
N ARG A 134 12.00 -1.18 12.55
CA ARG A 134 11.11 -1.91 11.64
C ARG A 134 9.68 -1.42 11.78
N THR A 135 9.13 -1.44 13.00
CA THR A 135 7.77 -0.97 13.28
C THR A 135 7.56 0.47 12.78
N ALA A 136 8.51 1.35 13.05
CA ALA A 136 8.43 2.73 12.57
C ALA A 136 8.41 2.86 11.05
N THR A 137 9.18 2.03 10.35
CA THR A 137 9.18 2.03 8.89
C THR A 137 7.87 1.47 8.34
N GLU A 138 7.31 0.45 8.98
CA GLU A 138 6.00 -0.13 8.65
C GLU A 138 4.88 0.90 8.87
N ASP A 139 4.86 1.58 10.02
CA ASP A 139 3.91 2.63 10.36
C ASP A 139 4.00 3.81 9.38
N PHE A 140 5.20 4.17 8.97
CA PHE A 140 5.41 5.25 8.01
C PHE A 140 4.87 4.89 6.62
N ILE A 141 5.14 3.69 6.11
CA ILE A 141 4.57 3.20 4.85
C ILE A 141 3.04 3.15 4.95
N TRP A 142 2.51 2.65 6.06
CA TRP A 142 1.07 2.61 6.30
C TRP A 142 0.45 4.00 6.25
N ALA A 143 1.06 4.98 6.91
CA ALA A 143 0.56 6.36 6.93
C ALA A 143 0.53 7.00 5.54
N ILE A 144 1.58 6.79 4.73
CA ILE A 144 1.64 7.33 3.37
C ILE A 144 0.61 6.65 2.46
N ILE A 145 0.46 5.33 2.49
CA ILE A 145 -0.54 4.61 1.68
C ILE A 145 -1.97 5.05 2.03
N ASN A 146 -2.23 5.39 3.30
CA ASN A 146 -3.52 5.90 3.75
C ASN A 146 -3.69 7.42 3.57
N SER A 147 -2.70 8.10 2.99
CA SER A 147 -2.82 9.52 2.71
C SER A 147 -3.76 9.81 1.52
N ALA A 148 -4.43 10.96 1.56
CA ALA A 148 -5.25 11.40 0.44
C ALA A 148 -4.43 11.53 -0.85
N GLU A 149 -3.17 11.98 -0.75
CA GLU A 149 -2.28 12.13 -1.89
C GLU A 149 -2.04 10.79 -2.61
N PHE A 150 -1.79 9.71 -1.87
CA PHE A 150 -1.62 8.38 -2.47
C PHE A 150 -2.91 7.86 -3.08
N ILE A 151 -4.03 7.93 -2.35
CA ILE A 151 -5.32 7.36 -2.77
C ILE A 151 -5.85 8.03 -4.03
N PHE A 152 -5.68 9.35 -4.17
CA PHE A 152 -6.22 10.11 -5.31
C PHE A 152 -5.26 10.20 -6.51
N ASN A 153 -4.01 9.77 -6.36
CA ASN A 153 -3.05 9.71 -7.47
C ASN A 153 -3.01 8.34 -8.17
N HIS A 154 -3.69 7.34 -7.64
CA HIS A 154 -3.75 5.96 -8.15
C HIS A 154 -5.21 5.43 -8.25
#